data_8bee1739f0bed6b906494cb07addfe91
#
_entry.id   8bee1739f0bed6b906494cb07addfe91
#
_cell.length_a   1.000
_cell.length_b   1.000
_cell.length_c   1.000
_cell.angle_alpha   90.00
_cell.angle_beta   90.00
_cell.angle_gamma   90.00
#
_symmetry.space_group_name_H-M   'P 1'
#
loop_
_entity.id
_entity.type
_entity.pdbx_description
1 polymer ?
#
loop_
_entity_poly.entity_id
_entity_poly.type
_entity_poly.pdbx_seq_one_letter_code
_entity_poly.pdbx_strand_id
1 'polypeptide(L)'
;MTIDKLSIHKAIVGAALRGRPWLRREGGHGGPPLQLHRCAINIGCVLVLLISCVPSFAQRRPKPKPNAETQFDQFVKQADEARVAERFDDAISLYGKALNIKPKWPEGWWYIGAIFYQQDLYPQARDAFQNLVALQPDRGPASAMLGLCLFQTGEYERAAVALQRARTLGVNDNSELARVVGYHTALLYIHFEYFESAYDVLNEFVRFGQETPKVVEAFGLTLLRMPLLPNEIPPDQREKVLVAGQAGYNMAARRLEQARAAFDTLLARYPNDPNIHYAFGVYMLPQDADVAMTEFKRELEISPNHFAALTQMAFEYLKRDQFNDALPLAEKAVQLAPKLYAARNVLGRVLLELGQVERSIKELEEGVKLAPSSPEMHFALARAYTRAGRKDEAAREREIFKSLQDAYNQKRQIEQKPNP
;
A
#
# COMPACT_ATOMS: atom_id res chain seq x y z
N MET A 1 -5.45 18.84 -4.97
CA MET A 1 -6.00 18.15 -3.77
C MET A 1 -7.43 17.63 -3.96
N THR A 2 -8.19 18.03 -4.97
CA THR A 2 -9.66 17.80 -5.10
C THR A 2 -10.06 16.46 -5.72
N ILE A 3 -9.22 15.80 -6.52
CA ILE A 3 -9.61 14.56 -7.26
C ILE A 3 -9.56 13.31 -6.37
N ASP A 4 -8.62 13.24 -5.41
CA ASP A 4 -8.55 12.10 -4.49
C ASP A 4 -9.69 12.05 -3.48
N LYS A 5 -10.19 13.22 -3.08
CA LYS A 5 -11.35 13.30 -2.19
C LYS A 5 -12.59 12.68 -2.82
N LEU A 6 -12.80 12.91 -4.11
CA LEU A 6 -13.95 12.36 -4.82
C LEU A 6 -13.86 10.83 -4.96
N SER A 7 -12.66 10.32 -5.18
CA SER A 7 -12.38 8.89 -5.30
C SER A 7 -12.48 8.17 -3.96
N ILE A 8 -11.87 8.73 -2.92
CA ILE A 8 -11.96 8.20 -1.55
C ILE A 8 -13.39 8.35 -1.03
N HIS A 9 -14.05 9.49 -1.30
CA HIS A 9 -15.44 9.71 -0.96
C HIS A 9 -16.37 8.66 -1.59
N LYS A 10 -16.22 8.36 -2.89
CA LYS A 10 -16.98 7.30 -3.56
C LYS A 10 -16.67 5.92 -2.98
N ALA A 11 -15.41 5.64 -2.62
CA ALA A 11 -15.00 4.36 -2.02
C ALA A 11 -15.57 4.19 -0.61
N ILE A 12 -15.56 5.25 0.21
CA ILE A 12 -16.08 5.24 1.59
C ILE A 12 -17.61 5.29 1.58
N VAL A 13 -18.20 6.20 0.81
CA VAL A 13 -19.65 6.39 0.69
C VAL A 13 -20.29 5.22 -0.06
N GLY A 14 -19.64 4.71 -1.09
CA GLY A 14 -20.11 3.53 -1.82
C GLY A 14 -20.14 2.25 -0.96
N ALA A 15 -19.20 2.10 -0.04
CA ALA A 15 -19.19 1.02 0.93
C ALA A 15 -20.18 1.24 2.09
N ALA A 16 -20.39 2.49 2.48
CA ALA A 16 -21.34 2.86 3.54
C ALA A 16 -22.81 2.92 3.09
N LEU A 17 -23.06 3.28 1.82
CA LEU A 17 -24.42 3.40 1.26
C LEU A 17 -25.02 2.07 0.80
N ARG A 18 -24.21 1.10 0.41
CA ARG A 18 -24.67 -0.25 0.05
C ARG A 18 -24.76 -1.13 1.28
N GLY A 19 -25.75 -0.90 2.14
CA GLY A 19 -26.10 -1.66 3.33
C GLY A 19 -25.34 -2.97 3.55
N ARG A 20 -24.39 -2.99 4.46
CA ARG A 20 -23.67 -4.15 5.03
C ARG A 20 -23.07 -5.19 4.03
N PRO A 21 -22.12 -4.85 3.15
CA PRO A 21 -21.46 -5.88 2.35
C PRO A 21 -20.43 -6.72 3.14
N TRP A 22 -20.13 -6.35 4.40
CA TRP A 22 -19.00 -6.88 5.16
C TRP A 22 -19.36 -7.98 6.17
N LEU A 23 -20.65 -8.32 6.32
CA LEU A 23 -21.10 -9.41 7.17
C LEU A 23 -21.46 -10.61 6.31
N ARG A 24 -20.52 -11.47 5.98
CA ARG A 24 -20.80 -12.88 5.67
C ARG A 24 -21.40 -13.50 6.94
N ARG A 25 -22.69 -13.77 6.91
CA ARG A 25 -23.36 -14.60 7.91
C ARG A 25 -22.69 -15.97 7.93
N GLU A 26 -21.96 -16.27 8.99
CA GLU A 26 -21.72 -17.65 9.36
C GLU A 26 -23.06 -18.24 9.81
N GLY A 27 -23.30 -19.50 9.38
CA GLY A 27 -24.55 -20.17 9.44
C GLY A 27 -25.16 -20.29 10.84
N GLY A 28 -26.41 -20.01 10.93
CA GLY A 28 -27.26 -20.24 12.10
C GLY A 28 -28.49 -21.02 11.67
N HIS A 29 -28.66 -22.14 12.31
CA HIS A 29 -29.63 -23.22 12.13
C HIS A 29 -31.08 -22.78 11.97
N GLY A 30 -31.81 -23.53 11.14
CA GLY A 30 -33.22 -23.43 10.90
C GLY A 30 -34.09 -23.68 12.13
N GLY A 31 -35.09 -22.84 12.32
CA GLY A 31 -36.23 -23.10 13.19
C GLY A 31 -37.45 -23.45 12.35
N PRO A 32 -38.38 -24.28 12.87
CA PRO A 32 -39.42 -24.93 12.11
C PRO A 32 -40.61 -23.97 11.78
N PRO A 33 -41.50 -24.37 10.83
CA PRO A 33 -42.55 -23.51 10.31
C PRO A 33 -43.74 -23.44 11.27
N LEU A 34 -44.32 -22.21 11.34
CA LEU A 34 -45.56 -21.92 12.06
C LEU A 34 -46.74 -22.61 11.37
N GLN A 35 -47.38 -23.56 12.05
CA GLN A 35 -48.65 -24.15 11.69
C GLN A 35 -49.81 -23.20 12.06
N LEU A 36 -50.63 -22.89 11.07
CA LEU A 36 -51.92 -22.28 11.24
C LEU A 36 -52.91 -23.32 11.81
N HIS A 37 -53.50 -23.03 12.97
CA HIS A 37 -54.71 -23.70 13.40
C HIS A 37 -55.90 -22.73 13.44
N ARG A 38 -56.86 -23.04 12.59
CA ARG A 38 -58.27 -22.61 12.67
C ARG A 38 -58.94 -23.36 13.80
N CYS A 39 -59.83 -22.69 14.51
CA CYS A 39 -61.15 -23.21 15.04
C CYS A 39 -61.69 -22.16 16.01
N ALA A 40 -62.81 -21.72 15.97
CA ALA A 40 -64.19 -22.13 15.80
C ALA A 40 -65.01 -21.39 16.86
N ILE A 41 -66.06 -20.85 16.37
CA ILE A 41 -67.10 -20.08 17.10
C ILE A 41 -67.80 -20.96 18.13
N ASN A 42 -68.08 -20.43 19.32
CA ASN A 42 -69.30 -20.86 20.06
C ASN A 42 -69.90 -19.70 20.83
N ILE A 43 -71.23 -19.60 20.64
CA ILE A 43 -72.17 -18.65 21.16
C ILE A 43 -72.67 -19.12 22.54
N GLY A 44 -72.85 -18.21 23.45
CA GLY A 44 -73.74 -18.51 24.57
C GLY A 44 -73.63 -17.67 25.82
N CYS A 45 -74.75 -17.03 26.09
CA CYS A 45 -75.28 -16.56 27.38
C CYS A 45 -74.92 -15.15 27.87
N VAL A 46 -75.99 -14.34 27.68
CA VAL A 46 -76.27 -13.07 28.38
C VAL A 46 -76.44 -13.31 29.88
N LEU A 47 -75.78 -12.50 30.69
CA LEU A 47 -76.22 -12.21 32.06
C LEU A 47 -75.88 -10.73 32.38
N VAL A 48 -76.95 -9.94 32.52
CA VAL A 48 -76.91 -8.53 32.95
C VAL A 48 -76.63 -8.50 34.43
N LEU A 49 -75.53 -7.84 34.86
CA LEU A 49 -75.43 -7.33 36.24
C LEU A 49 -74.83 -5.92 36.21
N LEU A 50 -75.68 -4.99 36.58
CA LEU A 50 -75.35 -3.61 36.89
C LEU A 50 -74.40 -3.56 38.10
N ILE A 51 -73.16 -3.11 37.89
CA ILE A 51 -72.30 -2.70 38.99
C ILE A 51 -71.68 -1.36 38.62
N SER A 52 -71.99 -0.35 39.41
CA SER A 52 -71.46 0.96 39.65
C SER A 52 -70.14 1.32 38.98
N CYS A 53 -70.16 2.40 38.16
CA CYS A 53 -68.99 3.15 37.70
C CYS A 53 -68.19 3.72 38.90
N VAL A 54 -67.00 3.15 39.13
CA VAL A 54 -65.92 3.82 39.82
C VAL A 54 -64.89 4.22 38.76
N PRO A 55 -64.52 5.48 38.59
CA PRO A 55 -63.46 5.83 37.64
C PRO A 55 -62.13 5.26 38.14
N SER A 56 -61.75 4.15 37.56
CA SER A 56 -60.41 3.59 37.75
C SER A 56 -59.41 4.53 37.11
N PHE A 57 -58.75 5.33 37.90
CA PHE A 57 -57.53 5.99 37.47
C PHE A 57 -56.52 4.90 37.13
N ALA A 58 -56.49 4.55 35.85
CA ALA A 58 -55.40 3.71 35.29
C ALA A 58 -54.10 4.46 35.48
N GLN A 59 -53.41 4.19 36.56
CA GLN A 59 -52.00 4.58 36.75
C GLN A 59 -51.28 3.99 35.53
N ARG A 60 -50.89 4.86 34.59
CA ARG A 60 -49.94 4.50 33.52
C ARG A 60 -48.67 4.01 34.21
N ARG A 61 -48.49 2.70 34.26
CA ARG A 61 -47.21 2.13 34.67
C ARG A 61 -46.12 2.83 33.84
N PRO A 62 -45.08 3.39 34.46
CA PRO A 62 -43.99 3.98 33.71
C PRO A 62 -43.44 2.89 32.79
N LYS A 63 -43.28 3.22 31.51
CA LYS A 63 -42.66 2.31 30.53
C LYS A 63 -41.33 1.88 31.14
N PRO A 64 -41.02 0.57 31.20
CA PRO A 64 -39.74 0.11 31.71
C PRO A 64 -38.65 0.84 30.93
N LYS A 65 -37.64 1.37 31.64
CA LYS A 65 -36.50 2.02 31.01
C LYS A 65 -35.90 0.98 30.00
N PRO A 66 -35.66 1.36 28.75
CA PRO A 66 -35.07 0.45 27.78
C PRO A 66 -33.78 -0.11 28.37
N ASN A 67 -33.54 -1.40 28.21
CA ASN A 67 -32.28 -2.01 28.62
C ASN A 67 -31.13 -1.45 27.75
N ALA A 68 -29.90 -1.68 28.16
CA ALA A 68 -28.72 -1.14 27.45
C ALA A 68 -28.67 -1.59 25.98
N GLU A 69 -29.10 -2.82 25.68
CA GLU A 69 -29.15 -3.35 24.32
C GLU A 69 -30.18 -2.58 23.45
N THR A 70 -31.38 -2.37 23.95
CA THR A 70 -32.41 -1.58 23.26
C THR A 70 -31.98 -0.13 23.04
N GLN A 71 -31.26 0.47 24.01
CA GLN A 71 -30.71 1.82 23.85
C GLN A 71 -29.60 1.85 22.78
N PHE A 72 -28.71 0.86 22.77
CA PHE A 72 -27.70 0.71 21.74
C PHE A 72 -28.33 0.66 20.34
N ASP A 73 -29.28 -0.23 20.12
CA ASP A 73 -29.94 -0.38 18.80
C ASP A 73 -30.66 0.91 18.38
N GLN A 74 -31.28 1.63 19.33
CA GLN A 74 -31.92 2.92 19.05
C GLN A 74 -30.88 3.98 18.62
N PHE A 75 -29.74 4.10 19.33
CA PHE A 75 -28.70 5.04 18.96
C PHE A 75 -28.09 4.71 17.59
N VAL A 76 -27.83 3.43 17.32
CA VAL A 76 -27.33 2.99 15.99
C VAL A 76 -28.30 3.36 14.88
N LYS A 77 -29.59 3.05 15.06
CA LYS A 77 -30.62 3.38 14.05
C LYS A 77 -30.69 4.89 13.78
N GLN A 78 -30.77 5.70 14.85
CA GLN A 78 -30.82 7.15 14.72
C GLN A 78 -29.54 7.73 14.10
N ALA A 79 -28.38 7.16 14.44
CA ALA A 79 -27.11 7.55 13.86
C ALA A 79 -27.06 7.24 12.35
N ASP A 80 -27.52 6.06 11.94
CA ASP A 80 -27.62 5.68 10.52
C ASP A 80 -28.55 6.62 9.74
N GLU A 81 -29.71 6.95 10.31
CA GLU A 81 -30.66 7.91 9.72
C GLU A 81 -30.03 9.32 9.61
N ALA A 82 -29.32 9.78 10.65
CA ALA A 82 -28.62 11.06 10.63
C ALA A 82 -27.49 11.09 9.58
N ARG A 83 -26.71 10.00 9.49
CA ARG A 83 -25.62 9.85 8.51
C ARG A 83 -26.15 9.88 7.07
N VAL A 84 -27.24 9.16 6.78
CA VAL A 84 -27.86 9.14 5.45
C VAL A 84 -28.44 10.53 5.09
N ALA A 85 -28.94 11.27 6.09
CA ALA A 85 -29.42 12.64 5.94
C ALA A 85 -28.28 13.70 5.97
N GLU A 86 -27.00 13.26 5.95
CA GLU A 86 -25.81 14.11 6.01
C GLU A 86 -25.74 15.03 7.24
N ARG A 87 -26.48 14.72 8.30
CA ARG A 87 -26.40 15.40 9.59
C ARG A 87 -25.25 14.78 10.40
N PHE A 88 -24.02 15.10 9.99
CA PHE A 88 -22.84 14.42 10.44
C PHE A 88 -22.56 14.60 11.96
N ASP A 89 -22.77 15.78 12.51
CA ASP A 89 -22.57 16.04 13.95
C ASP A 89 -23.54 15.22 14.81
N ASP A 90 -24.80 15.13 14.38
CA ASP A 90 -25.79 14.27 15.04
C ASP A 90 -25.38 12.79 14.95
N ALA A 91 -24.93 12.35 13.77
CA ALA A 91 -24.49 10.98 13.55
C ALA A 91 -23.29 10.62 14.44
N ILE A 92 -22.27 11.47 14.52
CA ILE A 92 -21.09 11.29 15.37
C ILE A 92 -21.53 11.20 16.86
N SER A 93 -22.38 12.12 17.30
CA SER A 93 -22.90 12.13 18.68
C SER A 93 -23.62 10.84 19.03
N LEU A 94 -24.48 10.35 18.12
CA LEU A 94 -25.30 9.15 18.32
C LEU A 94 -24.44 7.87 18.25
N TYR A 95 -23.51 7.76 17.32
CA TYR A 95 -22.54 6.66 17.29
C TYR A 95 -21.66 6.66 18.54
N GLY A 96 -21.25 7.84 19.04
CA GLY A 96 -20.53 7.98 20.29
C GLY A 96 -21.32 7.46 21.50
N LYS A 97 -22.64 7.75 21.58
CA LYS A 97 -23.51 7.20 22.62
C LYS A 97 -23.64 5.68 22.52
N ALA A 98 -23.70 5.13 21.31
CA ALA A 98 -23.70 3.68 21.09
C ALA A 98 -22.38 3.05 21.52
N LEU A 99 -21.23 3.66 21.19
CA LEU A 99 -19.90 3.22 21.61
C LEU A 99 -19.69 3.30 23.13
N ASN A 100 -20.33 4.25 23.83
CA ASN A 100 -20.29 4.28 25.29
C ASN A 100 -20.98 3.06 25.91
N ILE A 101 -21.96 2.45 25.21
CA ILE A 101 -22.61 1.21 25.65
C ILE A 101 -21.78 0.00 25.21
N LYS A 102 -21.27 0.01 23.97
CA LYS A 102 -20.46 -1.08 23.39
C LYS A 102 -19.13 -0.55 22.83
N PRO A 103 -18.11 -0.32 23.68
CA PRO A 103 -16.83 0.25 23.23
C PRO A 103 -16.08 -0.60 22.20
N LYS A 104 -16.33 -1.91 22.17
CA LYS A 104 -15.73 -2.87 21.22
C LYS A 104 -16.59 -3.09 19.98
N TRP A 105 -17.39 -2.12 19.57
CA TRP A 105 -18.20 -2.18 18.35
C TRP A 105 -17.44 -1.58 17.17
N PRO A 106 -16.89 -2.41 16.24
CA PRO A 106 -15.99 -1.94 15.18
C PRO A 106 -16.67 -1.03 14.16
N GLU A 107 -17.96 -1.27 13.85
CA GLU A 107 -18.70 -0.49 12.86
C GLU A 107 -18.88 0.96 13.33
N GLY A 108 -19.08 1.18 14.62
CA GLY A 108 -19.17 2.53 15.19
C GLY A 108 -17.89 3.33 14.96
N TRP A 109 -16.74 2.73 15.25
CA TRP A 109 -15.45 3.36 14.96
C TRP A 109 -15.22 3.60 13.47
N TRP A 110 -15.65 2.67 12.61
CA TRP A 110 -15.58 2.84 11.16
C TRP A 110 -16.40 4.06 10.70
N TYR A 111 -17.67 4.16 11.12
CA TYR A 111 -18.55 5.25 10.67
C TYR A 111 -18.09 6.61 11.18
N ILE A 112 -17.71 6.72 12.44
CA ILE A 112 -17.16 7.96 13.00
C ILE A 112 -15.89 8.37 12.25
N GLY A 113 -14.95 7.43 12.05
CA GLY A 113 -13.72 7.69 11.30
C GLY A 113 -13.97 8.13 9.86
N ALA A 114 -14.92 7.49 9.18
CA ALA A 114 -15.30 7.83 7.81
C ALA A 114 -15.93 9.24 7.71
N ILE A 115 -16.79 9.60 8.65
CA ILE A 115 -17.41 10.95 8.70
C ILE A 115 -16.31 12.01 8.94
N PHE A 116 -15.43 11.81 9.92
CA PHE A 116 -14.33 12.74 10.17
C PHE A 116 -13.39 12.88 8.96
N TYR A 117 -13.08 11.76 8.29
CA TYR A 117 -12.26 11.79 7.07
C TYR A 117 -12.93 12.60 5.96
N GLN A 118 -14.25 12.45 5.79
CA GLN A 118 -15.03 13.20 4.81
C GLN A 118 -15.03 14.71 5.09
N GLN A 119 -14.99 15.10 6.35
CA GLN A 119 -14.94 16.49 6.80
C GLN A 119 -13.50 17.06 6.88
N ASP A 120 -12.49 16.33 6.41
CA ASP A 120 -11.06 16.69 6.51
C ASP A 120 -10.54 16.80 7.95
N LEU A 121 -11.27 16.27 8.92
CA LEU A 121 -10.88 16.20 10.32
C LEU A 121 -9.95 14.98 10.53
N TYR A 122 -8.80 14.99 9.84
CA TYR A 122 -7.87 13.84 9.78
C TYR A 122 -7.35 13.38 11.15
N PRO A 123 -7.02 14.26 12.11
CA PRO A 123 -6.63 13.82 13.45
C PRO A 123 -7.71 12.99 14.17
N GLN A 124 -8.97 13.42 14.09
CA GLN A 124 -10.09 12.72 14.72
C GLN A 124 -10.38 11.39 13.97
N ALA A 125 -10.31 11.41 12.63
CA ALA A 125 -10.45 10.21 11.81
C ALA A 125 -9.36 9.18 12.14
N ARG A 126 -8.09 9.63 12.28
CA ARG A 126 -6.96 8.79 12.69
C ARG A 126 -7.26 8.07 14.01
N ASP A 127 -7.71 8.81 15.02
CA ASP A 127 -7.97 8.25 16.35
C ASP A 127 -9.10 7.21 16.30
N ALA A 128 -10.16 7.46 15.53
CA ALA A 128 -11.23 6.50 15.32
C ALA A 128 -10.75 5.22 14.58
N PHE A 129 -9.98 5.37 13.50
CA PHE A 129 -9.43 4.22 12.77
C PHE A 129 -8.34 3.49 13.56
N GLN A 130 -7.61 4.15 14.44
CA GLN A 130 -6.67 3.50 15.35
C GLN A 130 -7.38 2.57 16.34
N ASN A 131 -8.53 3.00 16.91
CA ASN A 131 -9.37 2.14 17.74
C ASN A 131 -9.91 0.95 16.93
N LEU A 132 -10.34 1.18 15.70
CA LEU A 132 -10.81 0.11 14.82
C LEU A 132 -9.72 -0.92 14.52
N VAL A 133 -8.51 -0.48 14.18
CA VAL A 133 -7.36 -1.38 13.91
C VAL A 133 -6.96 -2.16 15.16
N ALA A 134 -7.09 -1.56 16.35
CA ALA A 134 -6.85 -2.27 17.61
C ALA A 134 -7.88 -3.39 17.86
N LEU A 135 -9.14 -3.20 17.43
CA LEU A 135 -10.20 -4.20 17.55
C LEU A 135 -10.15 -5.25 16.44
N GLN A 136 -9.75 -4.87 15.24
CA GLN A 136 -9.71 -5.72 14.04
C GLN A 136 -8.37 -5.54 13.32
N PRO A 137 -7.27 -6.10 13.86
CA PRO A 137 -5.94 -5.90 13.30
C PRO A 137 -5.78 -6.46 11.88
N ASP A 138 -6.50 -7.49 11.52
CA ASP A 138 -6.39 -8.15 10.21
C ASP A 138 -7.33 -7.55 9.15
N ARG A 139 -7.96 -6.43 9.44
CA ARG A 139 -8.84 -5.73 8.50
C ARG A 139 -8.04 -4.75 7.65
N GLY A 140 -7.73 -5.13 6.39
CA GLY A 140 -6.97 -4.32 5.44
C GLY A 140 -7.55 -2.92 5.22
N PRO A 141 -8.88 -2.75 4.96
CA PRO A 141 -9.50 -1.43 4.82
C PRO A 141 -9.34 -0.52 6.04
N ALA A 142 -9.34 -1.06 7.27
CA ALA A 142 -9.11 -0.26 8.47
C ALA A 142 -7.67 0.27 8.52
N SER A 143 -6.69 -0.59 8.21
CA SER A 143 -5.28 -0.20 8.09
C SER A 143 -5.06 0.82 6.97
N ALA A 144 -5.78 0.69 5.84
CA ALA A 144 -5.74 1.64 4.74
C ALA A 144 -6.19 3.05 5.18
N MET A 145 -7.37 3.14 5.81
CA MET A 145 -7.91 4.41 6.28
C MET A 145 -7.04 5.05 7.35
N LEU A 146 -6.52 4.25 8.28
CA LEU A 146 -5.55 4.73 9.28
C LEU A 146 -4.30 5.31 8.58
N GLY A 147 -3.74 4.58 7.61
CA GLY A 147 -2.55 5.02 6.88
C GLY A 147 -2.78 6.31 6.10
N LEU A 148 -3.94 6.46 5.47
CA LEU A 148 -4.32 7.70 4.77
C LEU A 148 -4.46 8.88 5.73
N CYS A 149 -5.07 8.68 6.91
CA CYS A 149 -5.16 9.72 7.93
C CYS A 149 -3.77 10.14 8.43
N LEU A 150 -2.90 9.16 8.71
CA LEU A 150 -1.51 9.40 9.13
C LEU A 150 -0.71 10.16 8.06
N PHE A 151 -0.92 9.85 6.78
CA PHE A 151 -0.31 10.61 5.69
C PHE A 151 -0.77 12.07 5.67
N GLN A 152 -2.07 12.31 5.83
CA GLN A 152 -2.63 13.67 5.86
C GLN A 152 -2.19 14.48 7.09
N THR A 153 -1.86 13.81 8.20
CA THR A 153 -1.34 14.45 9.42
C THR A 153 0.19 14.58 9.45
N GLY A 154 0.90 14.15 8.39
CA GLY A 154 2.36 14.25 8.28
C GLY A 154 3.12 13.18 9.09
N GLU A 155 2.44 12.14 9.57
CA GLU A 155 3.05 11.04 10.34
C GLU A 155 3.53 9.94 9.36
N TYR A 156 4.48 10.29 8.48
CA TYR A 156 4.83 9.50 7.28
C TYR A 156 5.36 8.10 7.59
N GLU A 157 6.18 7.92 8.61
CA GLU A 157 6.72 6.61 9.00
C GLU A 157 5.58 5.66 9.43
N ARG A 158 4.67 6.17 10.25
CA ARG A 158 3.50 5.40 10.70
C ARG A 158 2.54 5.12 9.54
N ALA A 159 2.37 6.10 8.65
CA ALA A 159 1.58 5.95 7.43
C ALA A 159 2.12 4.82 6.55
N ALA A 160 3.44 4.77 6.34
CA ALA A 160 4.09 3.72 5.54
C ALA A 160 3.81 2.33 6.10
N VAL A 161 3.94 2.15 7.42
CA VAL A 161 3.63 0.87 8.09
C VAL A 161 2.16 0.48 7.91
N ALA A 162 1.24 1.42 8.11
CA ALA A 162 -0.19 1.16 8.01
C ALA A 162 -0.63 0.85 6.57
N LEU A 163 -0.13 1.61 5.57
CA LEU A 163 -0.43 1.36 4.16
C LEU A 163 0.21 0.06 3.66
N GLN A 164 1.43 -0.25 4.07
CA GLN A 164 2.06 -1.54 3.73
C GLN A 164 1.27 -2.72 4.32
N ARG A 165 0.80 -2.59 5.57
CA ARG A 165 -0.08 -3.59 6.18
C ARG A 165 -1.38 -3.75 5.40
N ALA A 166 -2.00 -2.65 4.97
CA ALA A 166 -3.21 -2.68 4.15
C ALA A 166 -2.98 -3.40 2.82
N ARG A 167 -1.83 -3.19 2.17
CA ARG A 167 -1.44 -3.90 0.93
C ARG A 167 -1.26 -5.40 1.16
N THR A 168 -0.63 -5.79 2.27
CA THR A 168 -0.40 -7.21 2.61
C THR A 168 -1.71 -7.94 2.94
N LEU A 169 -2.61 -7.29 3.69
CA LEU A 169 -3.91 -7.86 4.07
C LEU A 169 -4.93 -7.83 2.93
N GLY A 170 -4.70 -6.98 1.92
CA GLY A 170 -5.66 -6.67 0.88
C GLY A 170 -6.75 -5.70 1.36
N VAL A 171 -7.28 -4.92 0.43
CA VAL A 171 -8.36 -3.97 0.72
C VAL A 171 -9.69 -4.47 0.17
N ASN A 172 -9.83 -5.78 0.06
CA ASN A 172 -10.96 -6.51 -0.54
C ASN A 172 -11.16 -6.11 -2.02
N ASP A 173 -12.38 -6.30 -2.56
CA ASP A 173 -12.71 -6.00 -3.95
C ASP A 173 -12.82 -4.49 -4.25
N ASN A 174 -12.42 -3.62 -3.32
CA ASN A 174 -12.42 -2.18 -3.52
C ASN A 174 -11.19 -1.73 -4.31
N SER A 175 -11.28 -1.87 -5.64
CA SER A 175 -10.21 -1.48 -6.57
C SER A 175 -9.82 0.01 -6.46
N GLU A 176 -10.74 0.88 -6.06
CA GLU A 176 -10.49 2.31 -5.88
C GLU A 176 -9.65 2.58 -4.62
N LEU A 177 -9.99 1.96 -3.49
CA LEU A 177 -9.18 2.06 -2.27
C LEU A 177 -7.79 1.47 -2.48
N ALA A 178 -7.68 0.35 -3.22
CA ALA A 178 -6.39 -0.25 -3.56
C ALA A 178 -5.49 0.72 -4.34
N ARG A 179 -6.06 1.45 -5.32
CA ARG A 179 -5.33 2.49 -6.07
C ARG A 179 -4.87 3.63 -5.19
N VAL A 180 -5.76 4.13 -4.34
CA VAL A 180 -5.41 5.21 -3.40
C VAL A 180 -4.29 4.79 -2.46
N VAL A 181 -4.36 3.58 -1.89
CA VAL A 181 -3.32 3.00 -1.04
C VAL A 181 -2.01 2.84 -1.81
N GLY A 182 -2.05 2.29 -3.04
CA GLY A 182 -0.88 2.15 -3.90
C GLY A 182 -0.20 3.49 -4.18
N TYR A 183 -0.97 4.49 -4.60
CA TYR A 183 -0.44 5.83 -4.88
C TYR A 183 0.25 6.46 -3.67
N HIS A 184 -0.40 6.47 -2.50
CA HIS A 184 0.21 7.03 -1.29
C HIS A 184 1.40 6.20 -0.80
N THR A 185 1.40 4.88 -1.01
CA THR A 185 2.58 4.05 -0.75
C THR A 185 3.75 4.45 -1.64
N ALA A 186 3.51 4.68 -2.94
CA ALA A 186 4.55 5.16 -3.86
C ALA A 186 5.09 6.53 -3.44
N LEU A 187 4.23 7.46 -3.04
CA LEU A 187 4.65 8.78 -2.54
C LEU A 187 5.53 8.67 -1.28
N LEU A 188 5.17 7.78 -0.35
CA LEU A 188 5.99 7.55 0.85
C LEU A 188 7.34 6.91 0.50
N TYR A 189 7.37 5.98 -0.44
CA TYR A 189 8.65 5.43 -0.92
C TYR A 189 9.52 6.50 -1.58
N ILE A 190 8.93 7.43 -2.37
CA ILE A 190 9.65 8.58 -2.93
C ILE A 190 10.21 9.46 -1.80
N HIS A 191 9.37 9.81 -0.83
CA HIS A 191 9.75 10.65 0.31
C HIS A 191 10.89 10.06 1.14
N PHE A 192 10.92 8.73 1.29
CA PHE A 192 12.00 8.01 1.99
C PHE A 192 13.16 7.56 1.09
N GLU A 193 13.24 8.06 -0.14
CA GLU A 193 14.29 7.75 -1.12
C GLU A 193 14.35 6.27 -1.56
N TYR A 194 13.26 5.51 -1.39
CA TYR A 194 13.14 4.13 -1.89
C TYR A 194 12.60 4.13 -3.32
N PHE A 195 13.33 4.78 -4.23
CA PHE A 195 12.85 5.07 -5.60
C PHE A 195 12.57 3.81 -6.42
N GLU A 196 13.36 2.75 -6.26
CA GLU A 196 13.15 1.47 -6.93
C GLU A 196 11.82 0.84 -6.47
N SER A 197 11.56 0.84 -5.15
CA SER A 197 10.28 0.35 -4.61
C SER A 197 9.10 1.22 -5.02
N ALA A 198 9.29 2.54 -5.15
CA ALA A 198 8.29 3.45 -5.68
C ALA A 198 7.95 3.11 -7.14
N TYR A 199 8.97 2.86 -7.96
CA TYR A 199 8.81 2.45 -9.36
C TYR A 199 8.01 1.14 -9.48
N ASP A 200 8.30 0.15 -8.65
CA ASP A 200 7.59 -1.14 -8.64
C ASP A 200 6.10 -0.96 -8.32
N VAL A 201 5.78 -0.13 -7.32
CA VAL A 201 4.39 0.17 -6.97
C VAL A 201 3.70 0.95 -8.09
N LEU A 202 4.38 1.92 -8.71
CA LEU A 202 3.83 2.69 -9.84
C LEU A 202 3.59 1.81 -11.08
N ASN A 203 4.39 0.78 -11.30
CA ASN A 203 4.17 -0.19 -12.38
C ASN A 203 2.82 -0.92 -12.28
N GLU A 204 2.25 -1.07 -11.08
CA GLU A 204 0.91 -1.65 -10.92
C GLU A 204 -0.14 -0.79 -11.63
N PHE A 205 0.00 0.56 -11.61
CA PHE A 205 -0.91 1.48 -12.30
C PHE A 205 -0.84 1.33 -13.82
N VAL A 206 0.37 1.12 -14.35
CA VAL A 206 0.57 0.89 -15.78
C VAL A 206 -0.11 -0.39 -16.25
N ARG A 207 -0.02 -1.47 -15.47
CA ARG A 207 -0.70 -2.75 -15.77
C ARG A 207 -2.22 -2.62 -15.90
N PHE A 208 -2.81 -1.66 -15.17
CA PHE A 208 -4.25 -1.37 -15.23
C PHE A 208 -4.60 -0.21 -16.18
N GLY A 209 -3.66 0.24 -17.02
CA GLY A 209 -3.86 1.31 -17.99
C GLY A 209 -4.18 2.67 -17.38
N GLN A 210 -3.72 2.93 -16.15
CA GLN A 210 -4.05 4.14 -15.40
C GLN A 210 -3.00 5.23 -15.62
N GLU A 211 -3.11 5.94 -16.72
CA GLU A 211 -2.29 7.10 -17.04
C GLU A 211 -3.00 8.38 -16.54
N THR A 212 -2.74 8.74 -15.29
CA THR A 212 -3.27 10.00 -14.72
C THR A 212 -2.14 11.00 -14.49
N PRO A 213 -2.41 12.32 -14.52
CA PRO A 213 -1.38 13.33 -14.27
C PRO A 213 -0.60 13.10 -12.97
N LYS A 214 -1.27 12.63 -11.92
CA LYS A 214 -0.64 12.32 -10.63
C LYS A 214 0.30 11.13 -10.69
N VAL A 215 -0.08 10.07 -11.40
CA VAL A 215 0.77 8.88 -11.59
C VAL A 215 1.99 9.25 -12.42
N VAL A 216 1.79 10.03 -13.47
CA VAL A 216 2.90 10.55 -14.30
C VAL A 216 3.84 11.42 -13.47
N GLU A 217 3.32 12.34 -12.66
CA GLU A 217 4.13 13.18 -11.76
C GLU A 217 4.94 12.33 -10.76
N ALA A 218 4.33 11.29 -10.17
CA ALA A 218 5.02 10.39 -9.26
C ALA A 218 6.14 9.58 -9.97
N PHE A 219 5.94 9.15 -11.21
CA PHE A 219 7.02 8.58 -12.02
C PHE A 219 8.16 9.57 -12.24
N GLY A 220 7.85 10.85 -12.47
CA GLY A 220 8.86 11.89 -12.65
C GLY A 220 9.71 12.12 -11.41
N LEU A 221 9.08 12.21 -10.25
CA LEU A 221 9.78 12.31 -8.96
C LEU A 221 10.68 11.09 -8.72
N THR A 222 10.18 9.90 -9.06
CA THR A 222 10.91 8.63 -8.94
C THR A 222 12.13 8.60 -9.87
N LEU A 223 11.94 8.94 -11.14
CA LEU A 223 12.99 8.91 -12.16
C LEU A 223 14.09 9.94 -11.89
N LEU A 224 13.71 11.13 -11.47
CA LEU A 224 14.64 12.19 -11.08
C LEU A 224 15.21 12.03 -9.66
N ARG A 225 14.80 10.98 -8.93
CA ARG A 225 15.20 10.72 -7.54
C ARG A 225 15.01 11.93 -6.63
N MET A 226 13.87 12.61 -6.78
CA MET A 226 13.48 13.78 -5.98
C MET A 226 12.62 13.32 -4.80
N PRO A 227 13.10 13.39 -3.54
CA PRO A 227 12.38 12.91 -2.35
C PRO A 227 11.29 13.92 -1.89
N LEU A 228 10.48 14.38 -2.84
CA LEU A 228 9.46 15.39 -2.64
C LEU A 228 8.06 14.80 -2.77
N LEU A 229 7.13 15.38 -2.03
CA LEU A 229 5.71 15.15 -2.30
C LEU A 229 5.23 16.11 -3.41
N PRO A 230 4.13 15.79 -4.13
CA PRO A 230 3.64 16.60 -5.25
C PRO A 230 3.39 18.08 -4.94
N ASN A 231 3.02 18.41 -3.71
CA ASN A 231 2.82 19.78 -3.26
C ASN A 231 4.12 20.54 -2.93
N GLU A 232 5.22 19.83 -2.83
CA GLU A 232 6.55 20.37 -2.51
C GLU A 232 7.37 20.64 -3.76
N ILE A 233 6.91 20.23 -4.95
CA ILE A 233 7.63 20.45 -6.22
C ILE A 233 7.70 21.94 -6.51
N PRO A 234 8.92 22.53 -6.63
CA PRO A 234 9.10 23.91 -7.01
C PRO A 234 8.45 24.19 -8.38
N PRO A 235 7.83 25.37 -8.58
CA PRO A 235 7.13 25.69 -9.83
C PRO A 235 8.00 25.58 -11.08
N ASP A 236 9.27 25.95 -10.99
CA ASP A 236 10.27 25.88 -12.06
C ASP A 236 10.72 24.44 -12.39
N GLN A 237 10.50 23.49 -11.49
CA GLN A 237 10.83 22.07 -11.68
C GLN A 237 9.66 21.25 -12.24
N ARG A 238 8.42 21.78 -12.20
CA ARG A 238 7.22 21.01 -12.57
C ARG A 238 7.26 20.49 -14.00
N GLU A 239 7.69 21.27 -14.96
CA GLU A 239 7.80 20.84 -16.35
C GLU A 239 8.79 19.68 -16.50
N LYS A 240 9.97 19.78 -15.87
CA LYS A 240 10.97 18.73 -15.86
C LYS A 240 10.42 17.42 -15.25
N VAL A 241 9.76 17.53 -14.10
CA VAL A 241 9.13 16.38 -13.44
C VAL A 241 8.08 15.73 -14.33
N LEU A 242 7.24 16.50 -15.03
CA LEU A 242 6.24 15.93 -15.93
C LEU A 242 6.85 15.23 -17.15
N VAL A 243 7.88 15.80 -17.78
CA VAL A 243 8.57 15.17 -18.90
C VAL A 243 9.28 13.89 -18.44
N ALA A 244 9.94 13.93 -17.28
CA ALA A 244 10.55 12.75 -16.67
C ALA A 244 9.48 11.69 -16.32
N GLY A 245 8.32 12.13 -15.86
CA GLY A 245 7.19 11.26 -15.59
C GLY A 245 6.67 10.54 -16.84
N GLN A 246 6.58 11.25 -17.96
CA GLN A 246 6.23 10.63 -19.24
C GLN A 246 7.28 9.60 -19.67
N ALA A 247 8.58 9.91 -19.52
CA ALA A 247 9.63 8.95 -19.80
C ALA A 247 9.48 7.69 -18.94
N GLY A 248 9.33 7.84 -17.62
CA GLY A 248 9.18 6.73 -16.67
C GLY A 248 7.92 5.89 -16.90
N TYR A 249 6.77 6.56 -17.10
CA TYR A 249 5.51 5.87 -17.40
C TYR A 249 5.59 5.08 -18.71
N ASN A 250 6.09 5.70 -19.79
CA ASN A 250 6.19 5.04 -21.09
C ASN A 250 7.23 3.90 -21.08
N MET A 251 8.33 4.05 -20.35
CA MET A 251 9.28 2.96 -20.09
C MET A 251 8.60 1.77 -19.42
N ALA A 252 7.83 2.01 -18.36
CA ALA A 252 7.06 1.00 -17.65
C ALA A 252 5.97 0.35 -18.54
N ALA A 253 5.31 1.16 -19.39
CA ALA A 253 4.30 0.71 -20.35
C ALA A 253 4.89 0.03 -21.59
N ARG A 254 6.22 -0.09 -21.68
CA ARG A 254 6.95 -0.62 -22.85
C ARG A 254 6.66 0.14 -24.16
N ARG A 255 6.30 1.40 -24.07
CA ARG A 255 6.12 2.31 -25.20
C ARG A 255 7.47 2.96 -25.51
N LEU A 256 8.39 2.18 -26.08
CA LEU A 256 9.81 2.55 -26.16
C LEU A 256 10.06 3.84 -26.93
N GLU A 257 9.37 4.07 -28.05
CA GLU A 257 9.53 5.29 -28.84
C GLU A 257 9.08 6.54 -28.08
N GLN A 258 7.96 6.49 -27.37
CA GLN A 258 7.48 7.59 -26.54
C GLN A 258 8.40 7.85 -25.35
N ALA A 259 8.92 6.79 -24.72
CA ALA A 259 9.92 6.93 -23.66
C ALA A 259 11.17 7.61 -24.20
N ARG A 260 11.67 7.18 -25.37
CA ARG A 260 12.84 7.77 -26.03
C ARG A 260 12.65 9.26 -26.34
N ALA A 261 11.53 9.65 -26.93
CA ALA A 261 11.24 11.04 -27.22
C ALA A 261 11.22 11.94 -25.97
N ALA A 262 10.69 11.41 -24.85
CA ALA A 262 10.72 12.12 -23.57
C ALA A 262 12.15 12.25 -23.03
N PHE A 263 12.97 11.21 -23.10
CA PHE A 263 14.39 11.28 -22.72
C PHE A 263 15.18 12.24 -23.61
N ASP A 264 14.97 12.23 -24.93
CA ASP A 264 15.62 13.17 -25.84
C ASP A 264 15.29 14.62 -25.47
N THR A 265 14.04 14.87 -25.06
CA THR A 265 13.63 16.19 -24.53
C THR A 265 14.35 16.55 -23.24
N LEU A 266 14.47 15.60 -22.27
CA LEU A 266 15.18 15.82 -21.01
C LEU A 266 16.66 16.13 -21.25
N LEU A 267 17.33 15.33 -22.05
CA LEU A 267 18.75 15.48 -22.36
C LEU A 267 19.06 16.79 -23.10
N ALA A 268 18.15 17.20 -24.00
CA ALA A 268 18.31 18.46 -24.74
C ALA A 268 18.11 19.69 -23.85
N ARG A 269 17.16 19.66 -22.90
CA ARG A 269 16.80 20.82 -22.06
C ARG A 269 17.56 20.89 -20.75
N TYR A 270 17.97 19.75 -20.21
CA TYR A 270 18.59 19.61 -18.89
C TYR A 270 19.84 18.72 -18.91
N PRO A 271 20.81 18.98 -19.80
CA PRO A 271 21.94 18.08 -20.08
C PRO A 271 22.93 17.92 -18.93
N ASN A 272 22.86 18.76 -17.90
CA ASN A 272 23.73 18.69 -16.73
C ASN A 272 22.97 18.53 -15.40
N ASP A 273 21.67 18.23 -15.47
CA ASP A 273 20.87 17.98 -14.28
C ASP A 273 21.10 16.56 -13.75
N PRO A 274 21.27 16.37 -12.44
CA PRO A 274 21.44 15.06 -11.85
C PRO A 274 20.29 14.07 -12.16
N ASN A 275 20.62 12.79 -12.19
CA ASN A 275 19.72 11.64 -12.38
C ASN A 275 19.16 11.45 -13.81
N ILE A 276 19.28 12.43 -14.73
CA ILE A 276 18.73 12.31 -16.09
C ILE A 276 19.54 11.29 -16.89
N HIS A 277 20.87 11.40 -16.89
CA HIS A 277 21.76 10.48 -17.58
C HIS A 277 21.69 9.07 -16.95
N TYR A 278 21.57 8.97 -15.63
CA TYR A 278 21.33 7.70 -14.96
C TYR A 278 20.03 7.04 -15.43
N ALA A 279 18.93 7.77 -15.45
CA ALA A 279 17.63 7.26 -15.86
C ALA A 279 17.61 6.83 -17.34
N PHE A 280 18.24 7.63 -18.20
CA PHE A 280 18.38 7.27 -19.61
C PHE A 280 19.28 6.04 -19.79
N GLY A 281 20.37 5.92 -19.04
CA GLY A 281 21.21 4.74 -19.01
C GLY A 281 20.43 3.50 -18.60
N VAL A 282 19.60 3.56 -17.56
CA VAL A 282 18.72 2.45 -17.15
C VAL A 282 17.74 2.06 -18.28
N TYR A 283 17.16 3.04 -18.97
CA TYR A 283 16.30 2.82 -20.13
C TYR A 283 17.05 2.13 -21.27
N MET A 284 18.32 2.49 -21.50
CA MET A 284 19.14 1.91 -22.58
C MET A 284 19.70 0.52 -22.28
N LEU A 285 19.85 0.14 -21.00
CA LEU A 285 20.47 -1.15 -20.59
C LEU A 285 19.97 -2.38 -21.36
N PRO A 286 18.65 -2.59 -21.56
CA PRO A 286 18.16 -3.76 -22.29
C PRO A 286 18.27 -3.61 -23.82
N GLN A 287 18.59 -2.43 -24.32
CA GLN A 287 18.63 -2.11 -25.75
C GLN A 287 20.07 -2.03 -26.25
N ASP A 288 20.92 -1.27 -25.53
CA ASP A 288 22.33 -1.04 -25.85
C ASP A 288 23.11 -0.76 -24.56
N ALA A 289 23.79 -1.77 -24.03
CA ALA A 289 24.54 -1.66 -22.80
C ALA A 289 25.78 -0.73 -22.91
N ASP A 290 26.32 -0.49 -24.10
CA ASP A 290 27.46 0.41 -24.28
C ASP A 290 27.01 1.87 -24.22
N VAL A 291 25.86 2.19 -24.83
CA VAL A 291 25.23 3.50 -24.64
C VAL A 291 24.88 3.70 -23.17
N ALA A 292 24.29 2.71 -22.50
CA ALA A 292 23.97 2.82 -21.08
C ALA A 292 25.22 3.11 -20.22
N MET A 293 26.34 2.43 -20.50
CA MET A 293 27.61 2.67 -19.79
C MET A 293 28.16 4.09 -20.03
N THR A 294 27.97 4.62 -21.22
CA THR A 294 28.35 6.01 -21.56
C THR A 294 27.50 7.00 -20.74
N GLU A 295 26.23 6.75 -20.66
CA GLU A 295 25.31 7.61 -19.90
C GLU A 295 25.56 7.55 -18.37
N PHE A 296 25.85 6.38 -17.83
CA PHE A 296 26.26 6.25 -16.42
C PHE A 296 27.58 6.98 -16.13
N LYS A 297 28.56 6.93 -17.04
CA LYS A 297 29.77 7.72 -16.91
C LYS A 297 29.47 9.21 -16.90
N ARG A 298 28.58 9.67 -17.79
CA ARG A 298 28.14 11.08 -17.85
C ARG A 298 27.46 11.49 -16.54
N GLU A 299 26.59 10.64 -15.99
CA GLU A 299 26.00 10.89 -14.67
C GLU A 299 27.06 11.03 -13.57
N LEU A 300 28.09 10.20 -13.58
CA LEU A 300 29.17 10.27 -12.58
C LEU A 300 30.08 11.50 -12.76
N GLU A 301 30.15 12.11 -13.94
CA GLU A 301 30.79 13.42 -14.13
C GLU A 301 29.98 14.54 -13.48
N ILE A 302 28.64 14.47 -13.53
CA ILE A 302 27.73 15.42 -12.90
C ILE A 302 27.63 15.17 -11.39
N SER A 303 27.45 13.90 -11.02
CA SER A 303 27.20 13.42 -9.66
C SER A 303 28.20 12.32 -9.28
N PRO A 304 29.43 12.65 -8.88
CA PRO A 304 30.49 11.66 -8.63
C PRO A 304 30.18 10.63 -7.54
N ASN A 305 29.19 10.91 -6.69
CA ASN A 305 28.73 10.05 -5.61
C ASN A 305 27.39 9.39 -5.88
N HIS A 306 26.97 9.30 -7.15
CA HIS A 306 25.72 8.65 -7.53
C HIS A 306 25.84 7.12 -7.37
N PHE A 307 25.53 6.61 -6.17
CA PHE A 307 25.74 5.21 -5.80
C PHE A 307 25.01 4.22 -6.71
N ALA A 308 23.81 4.59 -7.24
CA ALA A 308 23.07 3.70 -8.13
C ALA A 308 23.76 3.58 -9.50
N ALA A 309 24.33 4.65 -10.06
CA ALA A 309 25.13 4.61 -11.29
C ALA A 309 26.40 3.77 -11.09
N LEU A 310 27.11 3.97 -9.95
CA LEU A 310 28.27 3.14 -9.58
C LEU A 310 27.90 1.65 -9.50
N THR A 311 26.75 1.33 -8.88
CA THR A 311 26.29 -0.06 -8.76
C THR A 311 26.00 -0.68 -10.13
N GLN A 312 25.32 0.04 -11.02
CA GLN A 312 24.98 -0.42 -12.36
C GLN A 312 26.24 -0.63 -13.22
N MET A 313 27.17 0.33 -13.19
CA MET A 313 28.43 0.19 -13.90
C MET A 313 29.25 -1.00 -13.40
N ALA A 314 29.36 -1.16 -12.08
CA ALA A 314 30.04 -2.31 -11.51
C ALA A 314 29.39 -3.63 -11.91
N PHE A 315 28.08 -3.68 -11.98
CA PHE A 315 27.32 -4.85 -12.44
C PHE A 315 27.56 -5.14 -13.93
N GLU A 316 27.58 -4.13 -14.79
CA GLU A 316 27.89 -4.29 -16.20
C GLU A 316 29.35 -4.75 -16.44
N TYR A 317 30.33 -4.22 -15.67
CA TYR A 317 31.70 -4.72 -15.71
C TYR A 317 31.80 -6.17 -15.22
N LEU A 318 31.05 -6.54 -14.16
CA LEU A 318 30.98 -7.93 -13.68
C LEU A 318 30.43 -8.88 -14.76
N LYS A 319 29.42 -8.47 -15.52
CA LYS A 319 28.86 -9.26 -16.64
C LYS A 319 29.84 -9.44 -17.80
N ARG A 320 30.78 -8.53 -17.94
CA ARG A 320 31.82 -8.53 -18.99
C ARG A 320 33.13 -9.17 -18.51
N ASP A 321 33.14 -9.82 -17.33
CA ASP A 321 34.30 -10.40 -16.69
C ASP A 321 35.44 -9.39 -16.42
N GLN A 322 35.12 -8.09 -16.38
CA GLN A 322 36.04 -6.99 -16.08
C GLN A 322 36.05 -6.69 -14.57
N PHE A 323 36.46 -7.68 -13.78
CA PHE A 323 36.34 -7.65 -12.31
C PHE A 323 37.20 -6.56 -11.65
N ASN A 324 38.36 -6.27 -12.21
CA ASN A 324 39.27 -5.23 -11.68
C ASN A 324 38.68 -3.82 -11.90
N ASP A 325 37.91 -3.59 -12.97
CA ASP A 325 37.21 -2.33 -13.22
C ASP A 325 35.94 -2.23 -12.36
N ALA A 326 35.27 -3.35 -12.10
CA ALA A 326 34.09 -3.43 -11.27
C ALA A 326 34.37 -3.15 -9.79
N LEU A 327 35.51 -3.63 -9.25
CA LEU A 327 35.79 -3.61 -7.82
C LEU A 327 35.73 -2.19 -7.21
N PRO A 328 36.46 -1.19 -7.70
CA PRO A 328 36.50 0.13 -7.10
C PRO A 328 35.12 0.83 -7.12
N LEU A 329 34.34 0.58 -8.15
CA LEU A 329 32.97 1.11 -8.27
C LEU A 329 32.02 0.46 -7.27
N ALA A 330 32.08 -0.86 -7.12
CA ALA A 330 31.26 -1.61 -6.17
C ALA A 330 31.62 -1.25 -4.71
N GLU A 331 32.90 -1.13 -4.38
CA GLU A 331 33.36 -0.69 -3.05
C GLU A 331 32.85 0.72 -2.74
N LYS A 332 33.00 1.66 -3.68
CA LYS A 332 32.49 3.02 -3.53
C LYS A 332 30.96 3.05 -3.37
N ALA A 333 30.23 2.25 -4.13
CA ALA A 333 28.77 2.15 -4.02
C ALA A 333 28.34 1.66 -2.62
N VAL A 334 28.99 0.62 -2.07
CA VAL A 334 28.69 0.12 -0.72
C VAL A 334 29.09 1.14 0.35
N GLN A 335 30.19 1.86 0.17
CA GLN A 335 30.59 2.93 1.09
C GLN A 335 29.55 4.05 1.16
N LEU A 336 29.01 4.47 0.02
CA LEU A 336 28.01 5.54 -0.08
C LEU A 336 26.60 5.08 0.37
N ALA A 337 26.24 3.83 0.08
CA ALA A 337 24.93 3.26 0.38
C ALA A 337 25.07 1.90 1.10
N PRO A 338 25.52 1.86 2.36
CA PRO A 338 25.84 0.61 3.07
C PRO A 338 24.62 -0.29 3.34
N LYS A 339 23.41 0.26 3.25
CA LYS A 339 22.14 -0.48 3.39
C LYS A 339 21.54 -0.92 2.05
N LEU A 340 22.18 -0.62 0.92
CA LEU A 340 21.71 -1.06 -0.40
C LEU A 340 22.19 -2.50 -0.66
N TYR A 341 21.30 -3.46 -0.51
CA TYR A 341 21.62 -4.88 -0.72
C TYR A 341 22.12 -5.17 -2.15
N ALA A 342 21.61 -4.44 -3.16
CA ALA A 342 22.05 -4.59 -4.54
C ALA A 342 23.55 -4.26 -4.72
N ALA A 343 24.02 -3.18 -4.09
CA ALA A 343 25.45 -2.84 -4.12
C ALA A 343 26.32 -3.92 -3.43
N ARG A 344 25.85 -4.45 -2.28
CA ARG A 344 26.53 -5.57 -1.60
C ARG A 344 26.51 -6.86 -2.43
N ASN A 345 25.42 -7.13 -3.15
CA ASN A 345 25.35 -8.26 -4.08
C ASN A 345 26.44 -8.15 -5.16
N VAL A 346 26.53 -6.99 -5.80
CA VAL A 346 27.52 -6.75 -6.85
C VAL A 346 28.94 -6.87 -6.28
N LEU A 347 29.22 -6.18 -5.16
CA LEU A 347 30.54 -6.25 -4.51
C LEU A 347 30.89 -7.68 -4.13
N GLY A 348 29.99 -8.41 -3.47
CA GLY A 348 30.22 -9.78 -3.06
C GLY A 348 30.53 -10.70 -4.25
N ARG A 349 29.82 -10.55 -5.35
CA ARG A 349 30.07 -11.33 -6.58
C ARG A 349 31.41 -10.97 -7.24
N VAL A 350 31.75 -9.69 -7.31
CA VAL A 350 33.04 -9.23 -7.84
C VAL A 350 34.20 -9.79 -7.00
N LEU A 351 34.10 -9.71 -5.67
CA LEU A 351 35.07 -10.25 -4.75
C LEU A 351 35.25 -11.77 -4.91
N LEU A 352 34.16 -12.48 -5.15
CA LEU A 352 34.16 -13.93 -5.38
C LEU A 352 34.96 -14.30 -6.64
N GLU A 353 34.71 -13.59 -7.75
CA GLU A 353 35.39 -13.83 -9.02
C GLU A 353 36.91 -13.48 -8.92
N LEU A 354 37.28 -12.49 -8.12
CA LEU A 354 38.64 -12.14 -7.80
C LEU A 354 39.32 -13.10 -6.78
N GLY A 355 38.62 -14.14 -6.33
CA GLY A 355 39.14 -15.11 -5.37
C GLY A 355 39.20 -14.63 -3.91
N GLN A 356 38.63 -13.45 -3.60
CA GLN A 356 38.56 -12.88 -2.26
C GLN A 356 37.35 -13.43 -1.49
N VAL A 357 37.34 -14.75 -1.28
CA VAL A 357 36.17 -15.52 -0.86
C VAL A 357 35.60 -15.06 0.48
N GLU A 358 36.45 -14.84 1.50
CA GLU A 358 36.00 -14.45 2.84
C GLU A 358 35.35 -13.04 2.85
N ARG A 359 35.94 -12.10 2.07
CA ARG A 359 35.34 -10.77 1.89
C ARG A 359 34.00 -10.85 1.18
N SER A 360 33.93 -11.69 0.15
CA SER A 360 32.69 -11.96 -0.58
C SER A 360 31.58 -12.45 0.35
N ILE A 361 31.88 -13.46 1.18
CA ILE A 361 30.91 -14.02 2.14
C ILE A 361 30.39 -12.92 3.08
N LYS A 362 31.29 -12.12 3.65
CA LYS A 362 30.93 -11.03 4.57
C LYS A 362 29.93 -10.04 3.92
N GLU A 363 30.21 -9.59 2.70
CA GLU A 363 29.31 -8.65 2.01
C GLU A 363 27.97 -9.28 1.66
N LEU A 364 27.96 -10.55 1.25
CA LEU A 364 26.72 -11.25 0.90
C LEU A 364 25.89 -11.61 2.15
N GLU A 365 26.50 -11.99 3.27
CA GLU A 365 25.79 -12.18 4.54
C GLU A 365 25.10 -10.89 5.01
N GLU A 366 25.80 -9.75 4.94
CA GLU A 366 25.18 -8.45 5.24
C GLU A 366 24.05 -8.11 4.24
N GLY A 367 24.23 -8.45 2.96
CA GLY A 367 23.19 -8.27 1.95
C GLY A 367 21.94 -9.13 2.21
N VAL A 368 22.10 -10.39 2.64
CA VAL A 368 20.98 -11.28 3.03
C VAL A 368 20.24 -10.73 4.24
N LYS A 369 20.93 -10.15 5.24
CA LYS A 369 20.27 -9.49 6.38
C LYS A 369 19.38 -8.32 5.95
N LEU A 370 19.82 -7.56 4.93
CA LEU A 370 19.07 -6.42 4.39
C LEU A 370 17.90 -6.85 3.51
N ALA A 371 18.04 -7.96 2.77
CA ALA A 371 17.04 -8.47 1.85
C ALA A 371 16.87 -10.01 1.98
N PRO A 372 16.30 -10.49 3.11
CA PRO A 372 16.19 -11.93 3.38
C PRO A 372 15.22 -12.67 2.45
N SER A 373 14.42 -11.95 1.67
CA SER A 373 13.51 -12.51 0.67
C SER A 373 14.02 -12.38 -0.77
N SER A 374 15.26 -11.93 -0.98
CA SER A 374 15.85 -11.84 -2.34
C SER A 374 16.49 -13.18 -2.75
N PRO A 375 15.94 -13.88 -3.76
CA PRO A 375 16.53 -15.11 -4.27
C PRO A 375 17.98 -14.91 -4.76
N GLU A 376 18.26 -13.76 -5.39
CA GLU A 376 19.57 -13.45 -5.95
C GLU A 376 20.66 -13.38 -4.86
N MET A 377 20.31 -12.85 -3.66
CA MET A 377 21.23 -12.79 -2.53
C MET A 377 21.59 -14.17 -2.02
N HIS A 378 20.60 -15.04 -1.80
CA HIS A 378 20.80 -16.41 -1.36
C HIS A 378 21.59 -17.24 -2.38
N PHE A 379 21.32 -17.05 -3.68
CA PHE A 379 22.08 -17.70 -4.75
C PHE A 379 23.55 -17.27 -4.75
N ALA A 380 23.82 -15.97 -4.62
CA ALA A 380 25.19 -15.45 -4.58
C ALA A 380 25.96 -15.95 -3.35
N LEU A 381 25.30 -15.95 -2.17
CA LEU A 381 25.91 -16.43 -0.93
C LEU A 381 26.16 -17.95 -0.97
N ALA A 382 25.25 -18.74 -1.55
CA ALA A 382 25.45 -20.18 -1.75
C ALA A 382 26.70 -20.48 -2.64
N ARG A 383 26.93 -19.65 -3.67
CA ARG A 383 28.13 -19.76 -4.51
C ARG A 383 29.39 -19.44 -3.71
N ALA A 384 29.36 -18.39 -2.90
CA ALA A 384 30.50 -17.99 -2.08
C ALA A 384 30.85 -19.07 -1.04
N TYR A 385 29.87 -19.62 -0.32
CA TYR A 385 30.07 -20.74 0.60
C TYR A 385 30.59 -22.01 -0.11
N THR A 386 30.09 -22.28 -1.31
CA THR A 386 30.62 -23.42 -2.12
C THR A 386 32.12 -23.24 -2.42
N ARG A 387 32.54 -22.04 -2.80
CA ARG A 387 33.94 -21.72 -3.12
C ARG A 387 34.82 -21.80 -1.87
N ALA A 388 34.27 -21.49 -0.68
CA ALA A 388 34.94 -21.63 0.62
C ALA A 388 34.97 -23.07 1.15
N GLY A 389 34.33 -24.04 0.48
CA GLY A 389 34.21 -25.43 0.98
C GLY A 389 33.17 -25.62 2.10
N ARG A 390 32.38 -24.59 2.43
CA ARG A 390 31.39 -24.58 3.49
C ARG A 390 30.08 -25.23 2.97
N LYS A 391 30.07 -26.56 2.85
CA LYS A 391 29.05 -27.32 2.13
C LYS A 391 27.66 -27.22 2.76
N ASP A 392 27.57 -27.23 4.09
CA ASP A 392 26.28 -27.23 4.80
C ASP A 392 25.61 -25.86 4.71
N GLU A 393 26.38 -24.78 4.81
CA GLU A 393 25.86 -23.42 4.63
C GLU A 393 25.43 -23.19 3.18
N ALA A 394 26.23 -23.65 2.22
CA ALA A 394 25.85 -23.58 0.81
C ALA A 394 24.57 -24.35 0.49
N ALA A 395 24.35 -25.50 1.14
CA ALA A 395 23.13 -26.29 0.96
C ALA A 395 21.89 -25.53 1.50
N ARG A 396 22.00 -24.95 2.71
CA ARG A 396 20.93 -24.14 3.32
C ARG A 396 20.52 -22.95 2.43
N GLU A 397 21.51 -22.20 1.95
CA GLU A 397 21.23 -21.04 1.10
C GLU A 397 20.56 -21.43 -0.24
N ARG A 398 20.95 -22.58 -0.83
CA ARG A 398 20.29 -23.10 -2.04
C ARG A 398 18.84 -23.51 -1.79
N GLU A 399 18.54 -24.08 -0.63
CA GLU A 399 17.17 -24.45 -0.27
C GLU A 399 16.28 -23.22 -0.11
N ILE A 400 16.79 -22.17 0.56
CA ILE A 400 16.09 -20.89 0.70
C ILE A 400 15.86 -20.26 -0.68
N PHE A 401 16.90 -20.21 -1.52
CA PHE A 401 16.78 -19.72 -2.90
C PHE A 401 15.66 -20.44 -3.66
N LYS A 402 15.65 -21.78 -3.61
CA LYS A 402 14.63 -22.59 -4.29
C LYS A 402 13.22 -22.27 -3.77
N SER A 403 13.05 -22.23 -2.45
CA SER A 403 11.76 -21.90 -1.83
C SER A 403 11.23 -20.53 -2.26
N LEU A 404 12.10 -19.50 -2.27
CA LEU A 404 11.74 -18.15 -2.70
C LEU A 404 11.41 -18.10 -4.19
N GLN A 405 12.15 -18.83 -5.02
CA GLN A 405 11.91 -18.92 -6.46
C GLN A 405 10.59 -19.61 -6.78
N ASP A 406 10.26 -20.67 -6.05
CA ASP A 406 8.98 -21.41 -6.19
C ASP A 406 7.81 -20.53 -5.79
N ALA A 407 7.92 -19.80 -4.68
CA ALA A 407 6.90 -18.84 -4.24
C ALA A 407 6.67 -17.72 -5.27
N TYR A 408 7.75 -17.18 -5.84
CA TYR A 408 7.67 -16.17 -6.91
C TYR A 408 6.95 -16.72 -8.16
N ASN A 409 7.30 -17.92 -8.59
CA ASN A 409 6.69 -18.56 -9.75
C ASN A 409 5.20 -18.85 -9.54
N GLN A 410 4.81 -19.32 -8.35
CA GLN A 410 3.41 -19.53 -7.98
C GLN A 410 2.61 -18.23 -8.03
N LYS A 411 3.15 -17.14 -7.47
CA LYS A 411 2.52 -15.82 -7.52
C LYS A 411 2.29 -15.36 -8.95
N ARG A 412 3.29 -15.50 -9.83
CA ARG A 412 3.17 -15.17 -11.26
C ARG A 412 2.09 -15.99 -11.97
N GLN A 413 1.98 -17.27 -11.68
CA GLN A 413 0.95 -18.13 -12.28
C GLN A 413 -0.47 -17.74 -11.86
N ILE A 414 -0.64 -17.31 -10.59
CA ILE A 414 -1.92 -16.80 -10.08
C ILE A 414 -2.30 -15.49 -10.77
N GLU A 415 -1.34 -14.57 -10.93
CA GLU A 415 -1.54 -13.27 -11.57
C GLU A 415 -1.80 -13.37 -13.10
N GLN A 416 -1.39 -14.45 -13.74
CA GLN A 416 -1.58 -14.68 -15.19
C GLN A 416 -2.87 -15.44 -15.53
N LYS A 417 -3.58 -15.99 -14.53
CA LYS A 417 -4.90 -16.58 -14.79
C LYS A 417 -5.90 -15.44 -15.08
N PRO A 418 -6.56 -15.46 -16.25
CA PRO A 418 -7.63 -14.51 -16.51
C PRO A 418 -8.70 -14.68 -15.41
N ASN A 419 -9.15 -13.57 -14.85
CA ASN A 419 -10.32 -13.56 -13.96
C ASN A 419 -11.50 -14.19 -14.72
N PRO A 420 -12.21 -15.18 -14.12
CA PRO A 420 -13.35 -15.83 -14.75
C PRO A 420 -14.52 -14.86 -15.02
#